data_1809eb9a367622dec9448950cdf3fa85
#
_entry.id   1809eb9a367622dec9448950cdf3fa85
#
_cell.length_a   1.000
_cell.length_b   1.000
_cell.length_c   1.000
_cell.angle_alpha   90.00
_cell.angle_beta   90.00
_cell.angle_gamma   90.00
#
_symmetry.space_group_name_H-M   'P 1'
#
loop_
_entity.id
_entity.type
_entity.pdbx_description
1 polymer ?
#
loop_
_entity_poly.entity_id
_entity_poly.type
_entity_poly.pdbx_seq_one_letter_code
_entity_poly.pdbx_strand_id
1 'polypeptide(L)'
;TRKINDRIAHYNQDDFKGATAIDLGCNMGQMSFQAEKWGADVIGVEFDSNAIANALEIKEKIGSNVNFVVDDLDSNFFWNSIPKIDVVMFLAVIDTIELNNRYGILSKACAKTNKVMYFEGHGKAPVSKYMKNIVDYTDFSQIIYKGNTPTKRPFFRCTRDTLTSQECVQQIIDSKYNKIAVVGKSLAGKTTIRNDLQKVNNGKYDIIDDLKHWTDTGSATQIEIDDLKKYEKFVCFDYRALEYYDEFDAVFFLTANETLIGQRRPRKGPLRSPTITNYDTLKEVYTVKTY
;
A
#
# COMPACT_ATOMS: atom_id res chain seq x y z
N THR A 1 23.74 11.59 -12.73
CA THR A 1 23.52 10.12 -12.63
C THR A 1 22.90 9.84 -11.29
N ARG A 2 21.66 9.32 -11.26
CA ARG A 2 21.01 8.90 -10.02
C ARG A 2 21.80 7.74 -9.43
N LYS A 3 22.20 7.83 -8.15
CA LYS A 3 22.87 6.71 -7.48
C LYS A 3 21.86 5.57 -7.32
N ILE A 4 22.02 4.51 -8.08
CA ILE A 4 21.12 3.36 -8.06
C ILE A 4 21.07 2.70 -6.67
N ASN A 5 22.20 2.66 -5.95
CA ASN A 5 22.32 2.00 -4.66
C ASN A 5 21.31 2.55 -3.62
N ASP A 6 21.09 3.86 -3.60
CA ASP A 6 20.15 4.47 -2.66
C ASP A 6 18.69 4.17 -3.01
N ARG A 7 18.39 3.89 -4.29
CA ARG A 7 17.05 3.51 -4.74
C ARG A 7 16.77 2.04 -4.45
N ILE A 8 17.73 1.16 -4.68
CA ILE A 8 17.58 -0.28 -4.47
C ILE A 8 17.36 -0.67 -3.00
N ALA A 9 17.78 0.17 -2.04
CA ALA A 9 17.57 -0.05 -0.61
C ALA A 9 16.08 -0.08 -0.20
N HIS A 10 15.17 0.44 -1.04
CA HIS A 10 13.74 0.43 -0.78
C HIS A 10 13.05 -0.89 -1.18
N TYR A 11 13.72 -1.74 -1.96
CA TYR A 11 13.17 -3.00 -2.44
C TYR A 11 13.44 -4.14 -1.46
N ASN A 12 12.54 -5.11 -1.46
CA ASN A 12 12.84 -6.45 -0.94
C ASN A 12 13.34 -7.31 -2.12
N GLN A 13 14.62 -7.65 -2.13
CA GLN A 13 15.24 -8.39 -3.22
C GLN A 13 14.66 -9.81 -3.37
N ASP A 14 14.17 -10.39 -2.27
CA ASP A 14 13.57 -11.72 -2.30
C ASP A 14 12.26 -11.79 -3.11
N ASP A 15 11.58 -10.65 -3.29
CA ASP A 15 10.39 -10.58 -4.14
C ASP A 15 10.70 -10.91 -5.62
N PHE A 16 11.94 -10.78 -6.05
CA PHE A 16 12.38 -10.95 -7.45
C PHE A 16 12.96 -12.34 -7.76
N LYS A 17 13.33 -13.12 -6.76
CA LYS A 17 13.94 -14.44 -6.97
C LYS A 17 13.00 -15.40 -7.69
N GLY A 18 13.36 -15.79 -8.93
CA GLY A 18 12.56 -16.70 -9.76
C GLY A 18 11.18 -16.15 -10.12
N ALA A 19 10.96 -14.85 -9.99
CA ALA A 19 9.73 -14.18 -10.32
C ALA A 19 9.71 -13.66 -11.75
N THR A 20 8.53 -13.53 -12.35
CA THR A 20 8.32 -12.69 -13.53
C THR A 20 8.20 -11.24 -13.09
N ALA A 21 8.83 -10.31 -13.78
CA ALA A 21 8.78 -8.89 -13.47
C ALA A 21 8.51 -8.03 -14.70
N ILE A 22 7.79 -6.93 -14.52
CA ILE A 22 7.59 -5.92 -15.55
C ILE A 22 7.97 -4.54 -15.02
N ASP A 23 8.74 -3.80 -15.80
CA ASP A 23 9.15 -2.41 -15.52
C ASP A 23 8.39 -1.48 -16.46
N LEU A 24 7.35 -0.83 -15.94
CA LEU A 24 6.46 0.05 -16.71
C LEU A 24 7.04 1.46 -16.78
N GLY A 25 7.33 1.95 -17.98
CA GLY A 25 8.09 3.17 -18.22
C GLY A 25 9.56 2.99 -17.86
N CYS A 26 10.17 1.93 -18.39
CA CYS A 26 11.52 1.48 -17.99
C CYS A 26 12.66 2.43 -18.42
N ASN A 27 12.39 3.39 -19.29
CA ASN A 27 13.42 4.26 -19.89
C ASN A 27 14.58 3.42 -20.46
N MET A 28 15.83 3.70 -20.13
CA MET A 28 17.00 2.93 -20.56
C MET A 28 17.22 1.63 -19.74
N GLY A 29 16.24 1.10 -19.03
CA GLY A 29 16.25 -0.21 -18.41
C GLY A 29 17.02 -0.33 -17.09
N GLN A 30 17.39 0.78 -16.42
CA GLN A 30 18.22 0.73 -15.22
C GLN A 30 17.67 -0.19 -14.12
N MET A 31 16.35 -0.10 -13.83
CA MET A 31 15.71 -0.96 -12.83
C MET A 31 15.39 -2.34 -13.38
N SER A 32 15.11 -2.45 -14.68
CA SER A 32 14.94 -3.74 -15.35
C SER A 32 16.18 -4.62 -15.21
N PHE A 33 17.38 -4.09 -15.50
CA PHE A 33 18.66 -4.80 -15.30
C PHE A 33 18.92 -5.13 -13.83
N GLN A 34 18.50 -4.27 -12.92
CA GLN A 34 18.67 -4.54 -11.49
C GLN A 34 17.74 -5.66 -11.01
N ALA A 35 16.51 -5.70 -11.49
CA ALA A 35 15.55 -6.76 -11.19
C ALA A 35 16.03 -8.13 -11.70
N GLU A 36 16.60 -8.16 -12.92
CA GLU A 36 17.27 -9.36 -13.47
C GLU A 36 18.40 -9.85 -12.56
N LYS A 37 19.27 -8.94 -12.07
CA LYS A 37 20.34 -9.30 -11.13
C LYS A 37 19.83 -9.88 -9.82
N TRP A 38 18.60 -9.56 -9.41
CA TRP A 38 17.94 -10.16 -8.26
C TRP A 38 17.25 -11.50 -8.59
N GLY A 39 17.33 -11.94 -9.84
CA GLY A 39 16.89 -13.26 -10.29
C GLY A 39 15.49 -13.29 -10.90
N ALA A 40 14.96 -12.16 -11.36
CA ALA A 40 13.70 -12.11 -12.08
C ALA A 40 13.88 -12.31 -13.58
N ASP A 41 12.85 -12.87 -14.24
CA ASP A 41 12.65 -12.79 -15.68
C ASP A 41 11.90 -11.49 -15.98
N VAL A 42 12.53 -10.55 -16.71
CA VAL A 42 12.11 -9.16 -16.76
C VAL A 42 11.70 -8.70 -18.16
N ILE A 43 10.55 -8.01 -18.21
CA ILE A 43 10.10 -7.25 -19.38
C ILE A 43 10.17 -5.76 -19.02
N GLY A 44 10.93 -4.97 -19.80
CA GLY A 44 10.93 -3.51 -19.74
C GLY A 44 10.05 -2.93 -20.83
N VAL A 45 9.11 -2.06 -20.48
CA VAL A 45 8.16 -1.43 -21.40
C VAL A 45 8.37 0.08 -21.37
N GLU A 46 8.53 0.69 -22.53
CA GLU A 46 8.74 2.13 -22.68
C GLU A 46 8.14 2.60 -24.02
N PHE A 47 7.54 3.77 -24.05
CA PHE A 47 6.97 4.31 -25.28
C PHE A 47 7.98 5.01 -26.19
N ASP A 48 9.07 5.54 -25.60
CA ASP A 48 10.16 6.18 -26.34
C ASP A 48 11.08 5.14 -26.94
N SER A 49 11.00 4.97 -28.27
CA SER A 49 11.83 4.05 -29.02
C SER A 49 13.34 4.34 -28.92
N ASN A 50 13.74 5.62 -28.72
CA ASN A 50 15.14 5.97 -28.54
C ASN A 50 15.65 5.50 -27.18
N ALA A 51 14.83 5.57 -26.14
CA ALA A 51 15.17 5.03 -24.82
C ALA A 51 15.36 3.50 -24.90
N ILE A 52 14.46 2.80 -25.62
CA ILE A 52 14.59 1.36 -25.86
C ILE A 52 15.83 1.02 -26.69
N ALA A 53 16.16 1.78 -27.74
CA ALA A 53 17.38 1.56 -28.51
C ALA A 53 18.63 1.63 -27.61
N ASN A 54 18.70 2.62 -26.72
CA ASN A 54 19.78 2.73 -25.73
C ASN A 54 19.77 1.56 -24.73
N ALA A 55 18.60 1.10 -24.28
CA ALA A 55 18.48 -0.06 -23.39
C ALA A 55 18.99 -1.34 -24.06
N LEU A 56 18.69 -1.55 -25.33
CA LEU A 56 19.16 -2.70 -26.11
C LEU A 56 20.67 -2.68 -26.28
N GLU A 57 21.26 -1.50 -26.55
CA GLU A 57 22.73 -1.35 -26.64
C GLU A 57 23.42 -1.66 -25.30
N ILE A 58 22.85 -1.21 -24.19
CA ILE A 58 23.34 -1.53 -22.85
C ILE A 58 23.21 -3.04 -22.59
N LYS A 59 22.03 -3.62 -22.87
CA LYS A 59 21.74 -5.05 -22.73
C LYS A 59 22.82 -5.90 -23.40
N GLU A 60 23.16 -5.59 -24.67
CA GLU A 60 24.18 -6.31 -25.42
C GLU A 60 25.55 -6.22 -24.73
N LYS A 61 25.96 -5.00 -24.31
CA LYS A 61 27.26 -4.77 -23.66
C LYS A 61 27.43 -5.51 -22.34
N ILE A 62 26.34 -5.71 -21.58
CA ILE A 62 26.40 -6.37 -20.25
C ILE A 62 25.96 -7.84 -20.27
N GLY A 63 25.53 -8.37 -21.43
CA GLY A 63 25.05 -9.74 -21.57
C GLY A 63 23.76 -10.03 -20.82
N SER A 64 22.84 -9.06 -20.75
CA SER A 64 21.55 -9.21 -20.06
C SER A 64 20.51 -9.96 -20.90
N ASN A 65 19.55 -10.63 -20.25
CA ASN A 65 18.43 -11.32 -20.90
C ASN A 65 17.12 -10.52 -20.85
N VAL A 66 17.09 -9.33 -20.23
CA VAL A 66 15.87 -8.48 -20.14
C VAL A 66 15.23 -8.31 -21.52
N ASN A 67 13.93 -8.54 -21.60
CA ASN A 67 13.17 -8.28 -22.82
C ASN A 67 12.65 -6.85 -22.83
N PHE A 68 13.02 -6.03 -23.82
CA PHE A 68 12.57 -4.65 -23.97
C PHE A 68 11.54 -4.51 -25.09
N VAL A 69 10.44 -3.81 -24.82
CA VAL A 69 9.32 -3.61 -25.74
C VAL A 69 8.99 -2.13 -25.83
N VAL A 70 8.80 -1.63 -27.06
CA VAL A 70 8.22 -0.31 -27.31
C VAL A 70 6.71 -0.46 -27.30
N ASP A 71 6.05 0.08 -26.28
CA ASP A 71 4.58 0.06 -26.20
C ASP A 71 4.06 1.24 -25.34
N ASP A 72 2.78 1.54 -25.48
CA ASP A 72 2.13 2.65 -24.81
C ASP A 72 1.22 2.15 -23.68
N LEU A 73 1.44 2.62 -22.45
CA LEU A 73 0.62 2.28 -21.29
C LEU A 73 -0.83 2.79 -21.38
N ASP A 74 -1.12 3.76 -22.22
CA ASP A 74 -2.50 4.17 -22.52
C ASP A 74 -3.24 3.16 -23.43
N SER A 75 -2.51 2.26 -24.10
CA SER A 75 -3.07 1.26 -25.01
C SER A 75 -3.80 0.13 -24.25
N ASN A 76 -5.08 -0.05 -24.54
CA ASN A 76 -5.82 -1.21 -24.04
C ASN A 76 -5.31 -2.53 -24.64
N PHE A 77 -4.76 -2.50 -25.84
CA PHE A 77 -4.17 -3.69 -26.48
C PHE A 77 -2.99 -4.22 -25.66
N PHE A 78 -2.07 -3.33 -25.24
CA PHE A 78 -0.96 -3.70 -24.35
C PHE A 78 -1.46 -4.44 -23.11
N TRP A 79 -2.40 -3.84 -22.36
CA TRP A 79 -2.90 -4.45 -21.12
C TRP A 79 -3.60 -5.79 -21.33
N ASN A 80 -4.24 -5.99 -22.49
CA ASN A 80 -4.90 -7.25 -22.81
C ASN A 80 -3.90 -8.34 -23.22
N SER A 81 -2.77 -7.97 -23.81
CA SER A 81 -1.75 -8.90 -24.30
C SER A 81 -0.86 -9.49 -23.20
N ILE A 82 -0.65 -8.78 -22.08
CA ILE A 82 0.22 -9.24 -21.00
C ILE A 82 -0.52 -10.14 -20.00
N PRO A 83 0.11 -11.21 -19.50
CA PRO A 83 -0.44 -12.05 -18.43
C PRO A 83 -0.41 -11.32 -17.09
N LYS A 84 -0.80 -12.00 -16.00
CA LYS A 84 -0.45 -11.56 -14.64
C LYS A 84 1.04 -11.77 -14.40
N ILE A 85 1.67 -10.82 -13.76
CA ILE A 85 3.11 -10.72 -13.52
C ILE A 85 3.35 -10.71 -12.00
N ASP A 86 4.35 -11.45 -11.52
CA ASP A 86 4.61 -11.53 -10.08
C ASP A 86 5.00 -10.17 -9.49
N VAL A 87 5.90 -9.46 -10.14
CA VAL A 87 6.41 -8.16 -9.68
C VAL A 87 6.13 -7.09 -10.73
N VAL A 88 5.37 -6.08 -10.37
CA VAL A 88 5.13 -4.89 -11.21
C VAL A 88 5.92 -3.72 -10.64
N MET A 89 6.80 -3.14 -11.43
CA MET A 89 7.51 -1.91 -11.11
C MET A 89 6.82 -0.73 -11.83
N PHE A 90 6.15 0.15 -11.05
CA PHE A 90 5.44 1.33 -11.54
C PHE A 90 6.14 2.59 -10.99
N LEU A 91 7.26 2.96 -11.64
CA LEU A 91 8.26 3.83 -11.04
C LEU A 91 8.28 5.23 -11.68
N ALA A 92 7.69 6.20 -10.98
CA ALA A 92 7.65 7.60 -11.40
C ALA A 92 6.91 7.84 -12.74
N VAL A 93 5.92 7.01 -13.03
CA VAL A 93 5.12 7.08 -14.27
C VAL A 93 3.81 7.84 -14.06
N ILE A 94 3.20 7.75 -12.88
CA ILE A 94 1.83 8.21 -12.59
C ILE A 94 1.56 9.70 -12.95
N ASP A 95 2.56 10.55 -12.82
CA ASP A 95 2.43 11.99 -13.06
C ASP A 95 3.10 12.44 -14.38
N THR A 96 3.48 11.51 -15.27
CA THR A 96 3.97 11.89 -16.61
C THR A 96 2.85 12.54 -17.42
N ILE A 97 3.19 13.58 -18.16
CA ILE A 97 2.21 14.35 -18.93
C ILE A 97 1.65 13.59 -20.13
N GLU A 98 2.37 12.56 -20.55
CA GLU A 98 2.01 11.70 -21.68
C GLU A 98 0.84 10.76 -21.36
N LEU A 99 0.53 10.55 -20.08
CA LEU A 99 -0.55 9.65 -19.67
C LEU A 99 -1.90 10.37 -19.58
N ASN A 100 -2.85 9.95 -20.41
CA ASN A 100 -4.20 10.52 -20.45
C ASN A 100 -5.11 9.98 -19.35
N ASN A 101 -4.91 8.74 -18.90
CA ASN A 101 -5.74 8.06 -17.89
C ASN A 101 -4.87 7.45 -16.78
N ARG A 102 -4.23 8.30 -15.98
CA ARG A 102 -3.27 7.89 -14.93
C ARG A 102 -3.82 6.87 -13.94
N TYR A 103 -5.02 7.11 -13.43
CA TYR A 103 -5.60 6.24 -12.41
C TYR A 103 -6.15 4.94 -13.01
N GLY A 104 -6.66 5.00 -14.24
CA GLY A 104 -7.01 3.79 -14.99
C GLY A 104 -5.80 2.90 -15.26
N ILE A 105 -4.64 3.49 -15.57
CA ILE A 105 -3.38 2.76 -15.74
C ILE A 105 -2.91 2.16 -14.41
N LEU A 106 -3.00 2.90 -13.30
CA LEU A 106 -2.69 2.37 -11.97
C LEU A 106 -3.58 1.17 -11.64
N SER A 107 -4.88 1.26 -11.91
CA SER A 107 -5.82 0.14 -11.71
C SER A 107 -5.48 -1.07 -12.60
N LYS A 108 -5.09 -0.84 -13.85
CA LYS A 108 -4.65 -1.91 -14.76
C LYS A 108 -3.35 -2.56 -14.30
N ALA A 109 -2.36 -1.76 -13.86
CA ALA A 109 -1.11 -2.26 -13.29
C ALA A 109 -1.39 -3.13 -12.05
N CYS A 110 -2.28 -2.67 -11.16
CA CYS A 110 -2.74 -3.45 -10.03
C CYS A 110 -3.39 -4.77 -10.46
N ALA A 111 -4.32 -4.74 -11.44
CA ALA A 111 -5.00 -5.94 -11.93
C ALA A 111 -4.04 -6.98 -12.54
N LYS A 112 -2.91 -6.53 -13.10
CA LYS A 112 -1.87 -7.40 -13.65
C LYS A 112 -0.85 -7.87 -12.61
N THR A 113 -0.82 -7.27 -11.43
CA THR A 113 0.06 -7.69 -10.34
C THR A 113 -0.42 -9.00 -9.72
N ASN A 114 0.45 -10.00 -9.66
CA ASN A 114 0.18 -11.29 -9.00
C ASN A 114 0.60 -11.25 -7.51
N LYS A 115 1.82 -10.81 -7.20
CA LYS A 115 2.38 -10.82 -5.84
C LYS A 115 2.59 -9.40 -5.28
N VAL A 116 3.43 -8.60 -5.92
CA VAL A 116 3.83 -7.29 -5.41
C VAL A 116 3.91 -6.23 -6.49
N MET A 117 3.46 -5.02 -6.17
CA MET A 117 3.73 -3.83 -6.95
C MET A 117 4.63 -2.89 -6.16
N TYR A 118 5.72 -2.46 -6.79
CA TYR A 118 6.53 -1.35 -6.33
C TYR A 118 6.08 -0.08 -7.04
N PHE A 119 5.65 0.89 -6.24
CA PHE A 119 5.16 2.17 -6.74
C PHE A 119 6.09 3.30 -6.29
N GLU A 120 6.53 4.13 -7.22
CA GLU A 120 7.27 5.36 -6.93
C GLU A 120 6.47 6.55 -7.47
N GLY A 121 6.21 7.53 -6.61
CA GLY A 121 5.60 8.78 -7.02
C GLY A 121 6.54 9.62 -7.88
N HIS A 122 6.06 10.74 -8.39
CA HIS A 122 6.83 11.68 -9.20
C HIS A 122 6.79 13.08 -8.58
N GLY A 123 7.89 13.83 -8.75
CA GLY A 123 7.96 15.24 -8.34
C GLY A 123 7.96 15.46 -6.82
N LYS A 124 7.43 16.62 -6.40
CA LYS A 124 7.43 17.09 -5.02
C LYS A 124 6.08 16.89 -4.31
N ALA A 125 5.21 16.05 -4.83
CA ALA A 125 3.91 15.83 -4.23
C ALA A 125 4.05 15.10 -2.88
N PRO A 126 3.17 15.38 -1.91
CA PRO A 126 3.22 14.76 -0.59
C PRO A 126 2.93 13.25 -0.66
N VAL A 127 3.43 12.52 0.34
CA VAL A 127 3.20 11.07 0.50
C VAL A 127 1.71 10.75 0.50
N SER A 128 0.92 11.59 1.18
CA SER A 128 -0.54 11.46 1.30
C SER A 128 -1.26 11.38 -0.03
N LYS A 129 -0.86 12.16 -1.03
CA LYS A 129 -1.45 12.11 -2.38
C LYS A 129 -1.34 10.71 -2.97
N TYR A 130 -0.16 10.11 -2.90
CA TYR A 130 0.07 8.80 -3.51
C TYR A 130 -0.52 7.66 -2.69
N MET A 131 -0.46 7.73 -1.36
CA MET A 131 -1.14 6.79 -0.48
C MET A 131 -2.63 6.75 -0.80
N LYS A 132 -3.28 7.93 -0.89
CA LYS A 132 -4.69 8.04 -1.27
C LYS A 132 -4.96 7.44 -2.64
N ASN A 133 -4.15 7.74 -3.64
CA ASN A 133 -4.33 7.20 -4.99
C ASN A 133 -4.24 5.67 -5.00
N ILE A 134 -3.27 5.08 -4.29
CA ILE A 134 -3.14 3.62 -4.23
C ILE A 134 -4.36 3.02 -3.53
N VAL A 135 -4.81 3.58 -2.41
CA VAL A 135 -6.00 3.10 -1.68
C VAL A 135 -7.26 3.19 -2.55
N ASP A 136 -7.47 4.31 -3.25
CA ASP A 136 -8.70 4.57 -3.98
C ASP A 136 -8.79 3.79 -5.31
N TYR A 137 -7.66 3.51 -5.96
CA TYR A 137 -7.64 2.96 -7.33
C TYR A 137 -7.06 1.55 -7.43
N THR A 138 -6.74 0.91 -6.31
CA THR A 138 -6.23 -0.47 -6.29
C THR A 138 -6.93 -1.32 -5.23
N ASP A 139 -6.77 -2.64 -5.33
CA ASP A 139 -7.30 -3.62 -4.38
C ASP A 139 -6.20 -4.26 -3.51
N PHE A 140 -5.06 -3.60 -3.36
CA PHE A 140 -4.00 -4.09 -2.49
C PHE A 140 -4.43 -4.12 -1.02
N SER A 141 -4.11 -5.22 -0.35
CA SER A 141 -4.43 -5.45 1.06
C SER A 141 -3.36 -4.93 2.02
N GLN A 142 -2.14 -4.73 1.52
CA GLN A 142 -1.06 -4.08 2.27
C GLN A 142 -0.43 -3.00 1.40
N ILE A 143 -0.31 -1.81 1.95
CA ILE A 143 0.33 -0.66 1.31
C ILE A 143 1.32 -0.10 2.33
N ILE A 144 2.61 -0.22 2.05
CA ILE A 144 3.68 0.14 2.98
C ILE A 144 4.54 1.24 2.35
N TYR A 145 4.59 2.40 2.98
CA TYR A 145 5.51 3.47 2.61
C TYR A 145 6.93 3.12 3.06
N LYS A 146 7.83 2.96 2.10
CA LYS A 146 9.23 2.57 2.31
C LYS A 146 10.20 3.76 2.49
N GLY A 147 9.67 4.99 2.50
CA GLY A 147 10.47 6.19 2.54
C GLY A 147 10.57 6.91 1.19
N ASN A 148 11.30 8.02 1.16
CA ASN A 148 11.55 8.74 -0.07
C ASN A 148 12.85 8.26 -0.72
N THR A 149 12.82 8.09 -2.05
CA THR A 149 14.04 7.89 -2.83
C THR A 149 14.95 9.15 -2.77
N PRO A 150 16.23 9.06 -3.18
CA PRO A 150 17.14 10.22 -3.18
C PRO A 150 16.63 11.43 -3.97
N THR A 151 15.71 11.20 -4.90
CA THR A 151 15.04 12.25 -5.67
C THR A 151 13.79 12.80 -4.98
N LYS A 152 13.61 12.51 -3.69
CA LYS A 152 12.47 12.92 -2.84
C LYS A 152 11.11 12.41 -3.37
N ARG A 153 11.09 11.25 -4.01
CA ARG A 153 9.89 10.60 -4.52
C ARG A 153 9.41 9.56 -3.53
N PRO A 154 8.16 9.61 -3.09
CA PRO A 154 7.59 8.58 -2.21
C PRO A 154 7.62 7.22 -2.87
N PHE A 155 8.05 6.20 -2.10
CA PHE A 155 8.19 4.84 -2.57
C PHE A 155 7.34 3.89 -1.70
N PHE A 156 6.58 3.02 -2.36
CA PHE A 156 5.65 2.11 -1.71
C PHE A 156 5.86 0.67 -2.18
N ARG A 157 5.62 -0.27 -1.27
CA ARG A 157 5.46 -1.70 -1.57
C ARG A 157 4.01 -2.07 -1.31
N CYS A 158 3.34 -2.65 -2.32
CA CYS A 158 1.92 -2.97 -2.29
C CYS A 158 1.71 -4.45 -2.57
N THR A 159 0.99 -5.18 -1.70
CA THR A 159 0.69 -6.61 -1.88
C THR A 159 -0.78 -6.91 -1.60
N ARG A 160 -1.23 -8.12 -1.97
CA ARG A 160 -2.56 -8.63 -1.65
C ARG A 160 -2.57 -9.56 -0.44
N ASP A 161 -1.45 -9.69 0.25
CA ASP A 161 -1.38 -10.48 1.46
C ASP A 161 -2.30 -9.88 2.53
N THR A 162 -3.09 -10.72 3.16
CA THR A 162 -3.97 -10.30 4.24
C THR A 162 -3.49 -10.91 5.54
N LEU A 163 -3.51 -10.12 6.60
CA LEU A 163 -3.14 -10.60 7.92
C LEU A 163 -4.28 -11.41 8.57
N THR A 164 -3.94 -12.44 9.31
CA THR A 164 -4.81 -13.05 10.32
C THR A 164 -4.90 -12.16 11.56
N SER A 165 -5.82 -12.46 12.47
CA SER A 165 -5.92 -11.72 13.74
C SER A 165 -4.63 -11.80 14.56
N GLN A 166 -3.96 -12.96 14.57
CA GLN A 166 -2.69 -13.17 15.30
C GLN A 166 -1.55 -12.39 14.67
N GLU A 167 -1.42 -12.43 13.33
CA GLU A 167 -0.43 -11.65 12.59
C GLU A 167 -0.66 -10.15 12.75
N CYS A 168 -1.93 -9.70 12.83
CA CYS A 168 -2.26 -8.31 13.12
C CYS A 168 -1.74 -7.88 14.50
N VAL A 169 -1.97 -8.68 15.54
CA VAL A 169 -1.46 -8.40 16.89
C VAL A 169 0.06 -8.35 16.88
N GLN A 170 0.71 -9.32 16.24
CA GLN A 170 2.17 -9.36 16.14
C GLN A 170 2.71 -8.15 15.37
N GLN A 171 2.09 -7.80 14.24
CA GLN A 171 2.47 -6.62 13.45
C GLN A 171 2.36 -5.32 14.25
N ILE A 172 1.32 -5.17 15.08
CA ILE A 172 1.15 -4.02 15.96
C ILE A 172 2.29 -3.99 17.01
N ILE A 173 2.57 -5.12 17.65
CA ILE A 173 3.61 -5.22 18.69
C ILE A 173 5.00 -4.96 18.12
N ASP A 174 5.30 -5.45 16.92
CA ASP A 174 6.61 -5.27 16.28
C ASP A 174 6.73 -3.89 15.60
N SER A 175 5.62 -3.19 15.44
CA SER A 175 5.57 -1.89 14.78
C SER A 175 6.42 -0.84 15.49
N LYS A 176 6.99 0.05 14.69
CA LYS A 176 7.64 1.30 15.13
C LYS A 176 6.69 2.49 15.27
N TYR A 177 5.42 2.30 14.94
CA TYR A 177 4.42 3.35 14.92
C TYR A 177 3.89 3.63 16.31
N ASN A 178 3.46 4.86 16.51
CA ASN A 178 2.95 5.33 17.80
C ASN A 178 1.42 5.41 17.82
N LYS A 179 0.80 5.71 16.69
CA LYS A 179 -0.63 6.00 16.59
C LYS A 179 -1.26 5.07 15.55
N ILE A 180 -1.99 4.07 16.03
CA ILE A 180 -2.50 2.97 15.20
C ILE A 180 -4.03 2.91 15.32
N ALA A 181 -4.72 2.80 14.18
CA ALA A 181 -6.15 2.50 14.15
C ALA A 181 -6.40 1.04 13.75
N VAL A 182 -7.27 0.36 14.48
CA VAL A 182 -7.77 -0.98 14.16
C VAL A 182 -9.28 -0.88 13.98
N VAL A 183 -9.74 -0.86 12.76
CA VAL A 183 -11.11 -0.51 12.40
C VAL A 183 -11.78 -1.59 11.55
N GLY A 184 -13.08 -1.56 11.47
CA GLY A 184 -13.86 -2.51 10.69
C GLY A 184 -15.34 -2.39 11.02
N LYS A 185 -16.17 -3.02 10.18
CA LYS A 185 -17.62 -3.10 10.44
C LYS A 185 -17.90 -3.65 11.84
N SER A 186 -19.07 -3.35 12.39
CA SER A 186 -19.53 -3.99 13.62
C SER A 186 -19.45 -5.52 13.46
N LEU A 187 -19.00 -6.20 14.51
CA LEU A 187 -18.79 -7.66 14.54
C LEU A 187 -17.60 -8.19 13.69
N ALA A 188 -16.77 -7.32 13.12
CA ALA A 188 -15.59 -7.74 12.35
C ALA A 188 -14.44 -8.31 13.19
N GLY A 189 -14.61 -8.52 14.49
CA GLY A 189 -13.58 -9.15 15.34
C GLY A 189 -12.66 -8.18 16.08
N LYS A 190 -12.96 -6.88 16.10
CA LYS A 190 -12.18 -5.87 16.84
C LYS A 190 -11.92 -6.25 18.28
N THR A 191 -12.93 -6.71 19.00
CA THR A 191 -12.84 -7.14 20.41
C THR A 191 -11.86 -8.30 20.60
N THR A 192 -11.80 -9.23 19.67
CA THR A 192 -10.84 -10.36 19.72
C THR A 192 -9.41 -9.83 19.63
N ILE A 193 -9.09 -9.02 18.62
CA ILE A 193 -7.75 -8.43 18.44
C ILE A 193 -7.40 -7.56 19.65
N ARG A 194 -8.33 -6.74 20.15
CA ARG A 194 -8.10 -5.93 21.35
C ARG A 194 -7.73 -6.78 22.56
N ASN A 195 -8.49 -7.84 22.83
CA ASN A 195 -8.25 -8.73 23.98
C ASN A 195 -6.90 -9.45 23.85
N ASP A 196 -6.54 -9.89 22.65
CA ASP A 196 -5.26 -10.54 22.41
C ASP A 196 -4.09 -9.55 22.50
N LEU A 197 -4.27 -8.35 22.00
CA LEU A 197 -3.30 -7.27 22.16
C LEU A 197 -3.08 -6.92 23.65
N GLN A 198 -4.14 -6.84 24.44
CA GLN A 198 -4.04 -6.57 25.89
C GLN A 198 -3.16 -7.58 26.62
N LYS A 199 -3.18 -8.87 26.22
CA LYS A 199 -2.39 -9.93 26.84
C LYS A 199 -0.88 -9.76 26.60
N VAL A 200 -0.47 -9.19 25.45
CA VAL A 200 0.93 -9.14 24.99
C VAL A 200 1.51 -7.72 24.93
N ASN A 201 0.70 -6.72 25.17
CA ASN A 201 1.06 -5.30 25.01
C ASN A 201 2.21 -4.82 25.92
N ASN A 202 2.36 -5.41 27.12
CA ASN A 202 3.41 -5.05 28.11
C ASN A 202 3.58 -3.52 28.31
N GLY A 203 2.49 -2.77 28.22
CA GLY A 203 2.51 -1.32 28.40
C GLY A 203 3.09 -0.53 27.22
N LYS A 204 3.27 -1.16 26.07
CA LYS A 204 3.79 -0.48 24.87
C LYS A 204 2.83 0.58 24.31
N TYR A 205 1.53 0.32 24.38
CA TYR A 205 0.47 1.20 23.88
C TYR A 205 -0.65 1.40 24.90
N ASP A 206 -1.25 2.57 24.90
CA ASP A 206 -2.58 2.78 25.47
C ASP A 206 -3.63 2.17 24.53
N ILE A 207 -4.49 1.31 25.06
CA ILE A 207 -5.51 0.62 24.26
C ILE A 207 -6.86 1.33 24.43
N ILE A 208 -7.32 1.98 23.39
CA ILE A 208 -8.53 2.79 23.35
C ILE A 208 -9.61 2.00 22.61
N ASP A 209 -10.57 1.45 23.33
CA ASP A 209 -11.63 0.62 22.77
C ASP A 209 -12.77 1.42 22.16
N ASP A 210 -13.21 2.47 22.87
CA ASP A 210 -14.28 3.35 22.45
C ASP A 210 -14.03 4.76 23.00
N LEU A 211 -14.37 5.77 22.22
CA LEU A 211 -14.34 7.15 22.66
C LEU A 211 -15.58 7.41 23.50
N LYS A 212 -15.42 7.66 24.80
CA LYS A 212 -16.46 7.64 25.82
C LYS A 212 -17.58 8.66 25.64
N HIS A 213 -17.39 9.66 24.81
CA HIS A 213 -18.28 10.81 24.72
C HIS A 213 -18.90 11.02 23.34
N TRP A 214 -19.10 9.94 22.57
CA TRP A 214 -19.84 10.05 21.32
C TRP A 214 -21.27 10.50 21.58
N THR A 215 -21.70 11.54 20.89
CA THR A 215 -23.09 12.00 20.97
C THR A 215 -24.04 10.95 20.43
N ASP A 216 -25.32 11.03 20.77
CA ASP A 216 -26.39 10.15 20.27
C ASP A 216 -26.45 10.14 18.72
N THR A 217 -25.95 11.18 18.08
CA THR A 217 -25.82 11.28 16.62
C THR A 217 -24.66 10.46 16.04
N GLY A 218 -23.77 9.92 16.89
CA GLY A 218 -22.60 9.15 16.49
C GLY A 218 -21.45 10.01 15.95
N SER A 219 -21.47 11.31 16.20
CA SER A 219 -20.41 12.27 15.87
C SER A 219 -19.51 12.52 17.07
N ALA A 220 -18.19 12.52 16.89
CA ALA A 220 -17.23 12.89 17.93
C ALA A 220 -17.33 14.39 18.24
N THR A 221 -17.11 14.74 19.51
CA THR A 221 -16.93 16.13 19.92
C THR A 221 -15.46 16.53 19.82
N GLN A 222 -15.16 17.83 19.79
CA GLN A 222 -13.80 18.32 19.80
C GLN A 222 -13.03 17.92 21.06
N ILE A 223 -13.71 17.74 22.19
CA ILE A 223 -13.14 17.31 23.48
C ILE A 223 -12.57 15.88 23.34
N GLU A 224 -13.26 15.00 22.65
CA GLU A 224 -12.84 13.59 22.46
C GLU A 224 -11.63 13.47 21.53
N ILE A 225 -11.54 14.32 20.51
CA ILE A 225 -10.38 14.40 19.64
C ILE A 225 -9.17 14.90 20.44
N ASP A 226 -9.37 15.91 21.27
CA ASP A 226 -8.31 16.46 22.14
C ASP A 226 -7.84 15.44 23.18
N ASP A 227 -8.74 14.53 23.62
CA ASP A 227 -8.34 13.42 24.50
C ASP A 227 -7.38 12.44 23.80
N LEU A 228 -7.59 12.12 22.52
CA LEU A 228 -6.62 11.29 21.76
C LEU A 228 -5.24 11.95 21.69
N LYS A 229 -5.16 13.25 21.61
CA LYS A 229 -3.88 14.00 21.56
C LYS A 229 -3.05 13.90 22.85
N LYS A 230 -3.65 13.50 23.97
CA LYS A 230 -2.95 13.28 25.24
C LYS A 230 -2.09 12.02 25.27
N TYR A 231 -2.35 11.07 24.36
CA TYR A 231 -1.63 9.82 24.29
C TYR A 231 -0.47 9.91 23.30
N GLU A 232 0.73 9.57 23.76
CA GLU A 232 1.93 9.51 22.92
C GLU A 232 1.89 8.28 21.99
N LYS A 233 1.51 7.14 22.56
CA LYS A 233 1.40 5.86 21.85
C LYS A 233 0.11 5.15 22.16
N PHE A 234 -0.71 4.91 21.15
CA PHE A 234 -1.99 4.25 21.34
C PHE A 234 -2.42 3.38 20.16
N VAL A 235 -3.31 2.44 20.46
CA VAL A 235 -4.08 1.69 19.47
C VAL A 235 -5.56 1.95 19.70
N CYS A 236 -6.22 2.59 18.72
CA CYS A 236 -7.64 2.94 18.79
C CYS A 236 -8.49 1.97 17.98
N PHE A 237 -9.53 1.43 18.61
CA PHE A 237 -10.48 0.49 18.00
C PHE A 237 -11.80 1.13 17.55
N ASP A 238 -11.94 2.42 17.70
CA ASP A 238 -13.11 3.16 17.25
C ASP A 238 -12.94 3.68 15.83
N TYR A 239 -13.77 3.19 14.88
CA TYR A 239 -13.69 3.58 13.47
C TYR A 239 -13.95 5.06 13.24
N ARG A 240 -14.71 5.71 14.11
CA ARG A 240 -15.05 7.14 14.03
C ARG A 240 -13.81 8.00 14.23
N ALA A 241 -12.79 7.49 14.92
CA ALA A 241 -11.53 8.20 15.07
C ALA A 241 -10.88 8.51 13.71
N LEU A 242 -11.07 7.69 12.66
CA LEU A 242 -10.56 7.98 11.32
C LEU A 242 -11.19 9.21 10.66
N GLU A 243 -12.38 9.63 11.10
CA GLU A 243 -13.08 10.79 10.55
C GLU A 243 -12.61 12.10 11.19
N TYR A 244 -12.10 12.04 12.43
CA TYR A 244 -11.84 13.22 13.25
C TYR A 244 -10.39 13.35 13.74
N TYR A 245 -9.62 12.27 13.70
CA TYR A 245 -8.22 12.28 14.10
C TYR A 245 -7.32 12.01 12.90
N ASP A 246 -6.42 12.92 12.62
CA ASP A 246 -5.64 13.00 11.38
C ASP A 246 -4.16 12.59 11.51
N GLU A 247 -3.75 12.05 12.67
CA GLU A 247 -2.35 11.74 12.94
C GLU A 247 -2.06 10.23 13.07
N PHE A 248 -2.85 9.34 12.44
CA PHE A 248 -2.54 7.91 12.46
C PHE A 248 -1.31 7.59 11.58
N ASP A 249 -0.40 6.79 12.11
CA ASP A 249 0.75 6.25 11.37
C ASP A 249 0.36 5.01 10.55
N ALA A 250 -0.51 4.17 11.10
CA ALA A 250 -0.95 2.94 10.45
C ALA A 250 -2.45 2.65 10.71
N VAL A 251 -3.09 2.03 9.73
CA VAL A 251 -4.49 1.60 9.82
C VAL A 251 -4.62 0.13 9.44
N PHE A 252 -5.30 -0.63 10.29
CA PHE A 252 -5.65 -2.03 10.08
C PHE A 252 -7.16 -2.15 9.84
N PHE A 253 -7.55 -2.50 8.63
CA PHE A 253 -8.95 -2.72 8.25
C PHE A 253 -9.34 -4.18 8.46
N LEU A 254 -10.27 -4.43 9.38
CA LEU A 254 -10.80 -5.76 9.62
C LEU A 254 -11.93 -6.08 8.63
N THR A 255 -11.76 -7.19 7.93
CA THR A 255 -12.78 -7.77 7.06
C THR A 255 -13.21 -9.12 7.62
N ALA A 256 -14.48 -9.31 7.85
CA ALA A 256 -15.07 -10.61 8.20
C ALA A 256 -15.87 -11.15 7.02
N ASN A 257 -15.96 -12.47 6.91
CA ASN A 257 -16.84 -13.10 5.95
C ASN A 257 -18.28 -12.65 6.23
N GLU A 258 -19.01 -12.22 5.19
CA GLU A 258 -20.40 -11.73 5.33
C GLU A 258 -21.34 -12.79 5.91
N THR A 259 -21.08 -14.06 5.65
CA THR A 259 -21.80 -15.19 6.26
C THR A 259 -21.62 -15.22 7.79
N LEU A 260 -20.40 -14.94 8.27
CA LEU A 260 -20.13 -14.86 9.72
C LEU A 260 -20.73 -13.60 10.35
N ILE A 261 -20.76 -12.49 9.64
CA ILE A 261 -21.44 -11.26 10.10
C ILE A 261 -22.94 -11.51 10.20
N GLY A 262 -23.55 -12.22 9.26
CA GLY A 262 -24.98 -12.58 9.28
C GLY A 262 -25.35 -13.54 10.41
N GLN A 263 -24.46 -14.40 10.85
CA GLN A 263 -24.67 -15.31 12.00
C GLN A 263 -24.50 -14.59 13.35
N ARG A 264 -23.76 -13.51 13.41
CA ARG A 264 -23.59 -12.68 14.61
C ARG A 264 -24.73 -11.66 14.59
N ARG A 265 -25.70 -11.75 15.51
CA ARG A 265 -26.94 -10.96 15.58
C ARG A 265 -26.78 -9.53 15.06
N PRO A 266 -27.60 -9.10 14.06
CA PRO A 266 -27.51 -7.75 13.52
C PRO A 266 -27.87 -6.72 14.60
N ARG A 267 -26.97 -5.77 14.89
CA ARG A 267 -27.35 -4.55 15.58
C ARG A 267 -28.25 -3.74 14.62
N LYS A 268 -29.31 -3.17 15.15
CA LYS A 268 -30.20 -2.24 14.41
C LYS A 268 -29.37 -1.02 14.00
N GLY A 269 -29.12 -0.83 12.74
CA GLY A 269 -28.44 0.34 12.18
C GLY A 269 -27.62 0.01 10.90
N PRO A 270 -27.37 0.98 10.02
CA PRO A 270 -26.56 0.76 8.86
C PRO A 270 -25.11 0.43 9.24
N LEU A 271 -24.58 -0.66 8.69
CA LEU A 271 -23.16 -1.03 8.81
C LEU A 271 -22.33 -0.04 7.98
N ARG A 272 -21.83 1.04 8.59
CA ARG A 272 -20.89 1.94 7.91
C ARG A 272 -19.54 1.25 7.77
N SER A 273 -18.99 1.29 6.56
CA SER A 273 -17.59 0.95 6.34
C SER A 273 -16.74 2.14 6.76
N PRO A 274 -15.69 1.93 7.57
CA PRO A 274 -14.78 3.01 7.92
C PRO A 274 -14.04 3.50 6.66
N THR A 275 -13.88 4.81 6.55
CA THR A 275 -13.18 5.46 5.43
C THR A 275 -12.06 6.32 5.98
N ILE A 276 -10.89 6.25 5.37
CA ILE A 276 -9.78 7.15 5.70
C ILE A 276 -10.11 8.53 5.15
N THR A 277 -10.15 9.54 6.01
CA THR A 277 -10.40 10.94 5.61
C THR A 277 -9.12 11.74 5.46
N ASN A 278 -8.08 11.40 6.20
CA ASN A 278 -6.78 12.03 6.12
C ASN A 278 -5.64 11.03 5.93
N TYR A 279 -4.74 11.32 5.03
CA TYR A 279 -3.60 10.48 4.65
C TYR A 279 -2.24 11.11 5.01
N ASP A 280 -2.20 12.30 5.62
CA ASP A 280 -0.96 13.09 5.74
C ASP A 280 0.11 12.42 6.60
N THR A 281 -0.27 11.75 7.67
CA THR A 281 0.66 11.02 8.54
C THR A 281 0.73 9.53 8.24
N LEU A 282 -0.21 9.01 7.46
CA LEU A 282 -0.39 7.58 7.22
C LEU A 282 0.78 6.96 6.46
N LYS A 283 1.38 5.91 7.02
CA LYS A 283 2.52 5.18 6.46
C LYS A 283 2.15 3.78 5.98
N GLU A 284 1.19 3.14 6.64
CA GLU A 284 0.82 1.77 6.33
C GLU A 284 -0.69 1.56 6.40
N VAL A 285 -1.19 0.76 5.46
CA VAL A 285 -2.57 0.26 5.43
C VAL A 285 -2.52 -1.26 5.30
N TYR A 286 -3.28 -1.95 6.16
CA TYR A 286 -3.39 -3.40 6.17
C TYR A 286 -4.84 -3.85 6.13
N THR A 287 -5.11 -4.94 5.43
CA THR A 287 -6.37 -5.68 5.52
C THR A 287 -6.16 -6.93 6.37
N VAL A 288 -7.02 -7.10 7.38
CA VAL A 288 -7.00 -8.21 8.32
C VAL A 288 -8.22 -9.08 8.10
N LYS A 289 -8.03 -10.36 7.79
CA LYS A 289 -9.12 -11.33 7.73
C LYS A 289 -9.37 -11.90 9.12
N THR A 290 -10.60 -11.70 9.63
CA THR A 290 -11.06 -12.30 10.87
C THR A 290 -12.01 -13.46 10.55
N TYR A 291 -11.78 -14.60 11.18
CA TYR A 291 -12.57 -15.83 11.02
C TYR A 291 -13.55 -16.02 12.17
#